data_358150c9e68dc5b12304c3c34a2475db
#
_entry.id   358150c9e68dc5b12304c3c34a2475db
#
_cell.length_a   1.000
_cell.length_b   1.000
_cell.length_c   1.000
_cell.angle_alpha   90.00
_cell.angle_beta   90.00
_cell.angle_gamma   90.00
#
_symmetry.space_group_name_H-M   'P 1'
#
loop_
_entity.id
_entity.type
_entity.pdbx_description
1 polymer ?
#
loop_
_entity_poly.entity_id
_entity_poly.type
_entity_poly.pdbx_seq_one_letter_code
_entity_poly.pdbx_strand_id
1 'polypeptide(L)'
;MFIQVKNLTKKFKNNLAVNKINFGIEKNKTVGLLGPNGCGKTTSIGMMLGLITPSEGEIIIDNKNLDKTDRVSFLSKMNFASPYVELPKRLTVKQNLEVYGRLYGVKNLEKKINEISKELDIKNFLEKKTGELSSGQKNRVTLAKSLINNPEILFLDEPTASL
;
A
#
# COMPACT_ATOMS: atom_id res chain seq x y z
N MET A 1 8.03 15.49 -12.07
CA MET A 1 7.10 14.90 -11.09
C MET A 1 6.87 13.44 -11.45
N PHE A 2 7.01 12.52 -10.50
CA PHE A 2 6.77 11.09 -10.71
C PHE A 2 5.29 10.72 -10.51
N ILE A 3 4.65 11.31 -9.50
CA ILE A 3 3.19 11.27 -9.31
C ILE A 3 2.67 12.69 -9.41
N GLN A 4 1.60 12.91 -10.18
CA GLN A 4 0.89 14.17 -10.26
C GLN A 4 -0.60 13.94 -10.02
N VAL A 5 -1.15 14.69 -9.10
CA VAL A 5 -2.58 14.70 -8.78
C VAL A 5 -3.13 16.06 -9.19
N LYS A 6 -4.14 16.09 -10.06
CA LYS A 6 -4.72 17.31 -10.60
C LYS A 6 -6.21 17.37 -10.39
N ASN A 7 -6.67 18.38 -9.65
CA ASN A 7 -8.09 18.65 -9.36
C ASN A 7 -8.85 17.42 -8.84
N LEU A 8 -8.15 16.56 -8.10
CA LEU A 8 -8.69 15.28 -7.67
C LEU A 8 -9.86 15.49 -6.73
N THR A 9 -11.00 14.95 -7.09
CA THR A 9 -12.26 15.11 -6.37
C THR A 9 -12.93 13.76 -6.19
N LYS A 10 -13.47 13.52 -5.00
CA LYS A 10 -14.35 12.38 -4.74
C LYS A 10 -15.59 12.78 -3.99
N LYS A 11 -16.72 12.50 -4.60
CA LYS A 11 -18.04 12.67 -4.01
C LYS A 11 -18.71 11.30 -3.83
N PHE A 12 -19.16 11.01 -2.63
CA PHE A 12 -19.98 9.84 -2.30
C PHE A 12 -21.40 10.33 -2.00
N LYS A 13 -22.35 10.07 -2.91
CA LYS A 13 -23.73 10.58 -2.80
C LYS A 13 -23.72 12.09 -2.49
N ASN A 14 -24.05 12.47 -1.27
CA ASN A 14 -24.12 13.87 -0.80
C ASN A 14 -22.86 14.32 -0.05
N ASN A 15 -21.88 13.45 0.18
CA ASN A 15 -20.67 13.79 0.92
C ASN A 15 -19.49 14.03 -0.03
N LEU A 16 -18.88 15.22 0.04
CA LEU A 16 -17.67 15.59 -0.67
C LEU A 16 -16.46 15.18 0.20
N ALA A 17 -15.90 14.00 -0.08
CA ALA A 17 -14.80 13.42 0.70
C ALA A 17 -13.44 14.01 0.33
N VAL A 18 -13.22 14.38 -0.95
CA VAL A 18 -12.01 15.01 -1.45
C VAL A 18 -12.43 16.11 -2.42
N ASN A 19 -11.89 17.31 -2.27
CA ASN A 19 -12.28 18.49 -3.05
C ASN A 19 -11.09 19.12 -3.76
N LYS A 20 -10.97 18.89 -5.08
CA LYS A 20 -10.04 19.51 -6.03
C LYS A 20 -8.60 19.62 -5.52
N ILE A 21 -8.08 18.57 -4.88
CA ILE A 21 -6.70 18.58 -4.38
C ILE A 21 -5.71 18.49 -5.54
N ASN A 22 -4.60 19.20 -5.37
CA ASN A 22 -3.52 19.25 -6.34
C ASN A 22 -2.18 19.09 -5.62
N PHE A 23 -1.37 18.12 -6.03
CA PHE A 23 0.00 17.96 -5.54
C PHE A 23 0.82 17.11 -6.47
N GLY A 24 2.13 17.15 -6.29
CA GLY A 24 3.06 16.31 -7.03
C GLY A 24 4.11 15.70 -6.11
N ILE A 25 4.55 14.50 -6.44
CA ILE A 25 5.60 13.77 -5.74
C ILE A 25 6.72 13.46 -6.73
N GLU A 26 7.94 13.79 -6.36
CA GLU A 26 9.12 13.44 -7.13
C GLU A 26 9.53 11.98 -6.87
N LYS A 27 10.29 11.39 -7.80
CA LYS A 27 10.83 10.05 -7.62
C LYS A 27 11.79 10.02 -6.42
N ASN A 28 11.79 8.90 -5.70
CA ASN A 28 12.64 8.68 -4.51
C ASN A 28 12.41 9.70 -3.37
N LYS A 29 11.21 10.21 -3.24
CA LYS A 29 10.81 11.07 -2.12
C LYS A 29 9.78 10.38 -1.24
N THR A 30 9.87 10.62 0.06
CA THR A 30 8.83 10.29 1.04
C THR A 30 8.00 11.53 1.30
N VAL A 31 6.68 11.40 1.17
CA VAL A 31 5.73 12.50 1.36
C VAL A 31 4.67 12.09 2.38
N GLY A 32 4.45 12.93 3.38
CA GLY A 32 3.39 12.75 4.37
C GLY A 32 2.10 13.46 3.95
N LEU A 33 0.99 12.72 3.93
CA LEU A 33 -0.34 13.28 3.77
C LEU A 33 -0.94 13.53 5.16
N LEU A 34 -0.93 14.79 5.59
CA LEU A 34 -1.35 15.19 6.92
C LEU A 34 -2.76 15.81 6.91
N GLY A 35 -3.47 15.64 8.00
CA GLY A 35 -4.79 16.22 8.18
C GLY A 35 -5.60 15.49 9.26
N PRO A 36 -6.71 16.09 9.75
CA PRO A 36 -7.57 15.48 10.76
C PRO A 36 -8.25 14.20 10.25
N ASN A 37 -8.81 13.42 11.16
CA ASN A 37 -9.59 12.24 10.78
C ASN A 37 -10.82 12.66 9.97
N GLY A 38 -11.12 11.87 8.92
CA GLY A 38 -12.25 12.18 8.02
C GLY A 38 -11.95 13.21 6.93
N CYS A 39 -10.76 13.82 6.86
CA CYS A 39 -10.43 14.82 5.81
C CYS A 39 -10.13 14.23 4.43
N GLY A 40 -10.31 12.91 4.23
CA GLY A 40 -10.16 12.26 2.92
C GLY A 40 -8.78 11.64 2.64
N LYS A 41 -7.89 11.50 3.62
CA LYS A 41 -6.55 10.87 3.41
C LYS A 41 -6.64 9.48 2.80
N THR A 42 -7.34 8.56 3.48
CA THR A 42 -7.54 7.18 3.01
C THR A 42 -8.28 7.13 1.67
N THR A 43 -9.24 8.04 1.44
CA THR A 43 -9.92 8.16 0.15
C THR A 43 -8.95 8.59 -0.96
N SER A 44 -8.07 9.53 -0.69
CA SER A 44 -7.04 9.99 -1.65
C SER A 44 -6.04 8.87 -1.96
N ILE A 45 -5.58 8.15 -0.94
CA ILE A 45 -4.73 6.96 -1.12
C ILE A 45 -5.46 5.90 -1.95
N GLY A 46 -6.74 5.62 -1.64
CA GLY A 46 -7.55 4.66 -2.38
C GLY A 46 -7.74 5.02 -3.86
N MET A 47 -7.83 6.32 -4.18
CA MET A 47 -7.86 6.79 -5.57
C MET A 47 -6.50 6.61 -6.25
N MET A 48 -5.39 6.92 -5.58
CA MET A 48 -4.03 6.71 -6.13
C MET A 48 -3.70 5.23 -6.32
N LEU A 49 -4.26 4.34 -5.49
CA LEU A 49 -4.20 2.88 -5.66
C LEU A 49 -5.16 2.35 -6.74
N GLY A 50 -5.99 3.20 -7.34
CA GLY A 50 -7.02 2.76 -8.28
C GLY A 50 -8.13 1.91 -7.68
N LEU A 51 -8.26 1.84 -6.36
CA LEU A 51 -9.33 1.14 -5.65
C LEU A 51 -10.63 1.94 -5.64
N ILE A 52 -10.52 3.27 -5.73
CA ILE A 52 -11.62 4.22 -5.76
C ILE A 52 -11.49 5.04 -7.04
N THR A 53 -12.52 5.04 -7.88
CA THR A 53 -12.55 5.90 -9.07
C THR A 53 -12.82 7.35 -8.66
N PRO A 54 -12.01 8.32 -9.08
CA PRO A 54 -12.28 9.74 -8.89
C PRO A 54 -13.64 10.15 -9.48
N SER A 55 -14.28 11.15 -8.87
CA SER A 55 -15.45 11.80 -9.49
C SER A 55 -15.03 12.82 -10.52
N GLU A 56 -13.92 13.54 -10.25
CA GLU A 56 -13.31 14.53 -11.16
C GLU A 56 -11.79 14.54 -10.94
N GLY A 57 -11.07 15.10 -11.90
CA GLY A 57 -9.61 15.23 -11.86
C GLY A 57 -8.89 14.01 -12.41
N GLU A 58 -7.59 14.00 -12.29
CA GLU A 58 -6.74 12.92 -12.84
C GLU A 58 -5.54 12.62 -11.94
N ILE A 59 -5.06 11.39 -12.05
CA ILE A 59 -3.83 10.91 -11.42
C ILE A 59 -2.89 10.45 -12.53
N ILE A 60 -1.71 11.03 -12.58
CA ILE A 60 -0.66 10.72 -13.56
C ILE A 60 0.51 10.14 -12.78
N ILE A 61 0.97 8.96 -13.18
CA ILE A 61 2.13 8.27 -12.60
C ILE A 61 3.08 7.92 -13.74
N ASP A 62 4.34 8.34 -13.61
CA ASP A 62 5.37 8.15 -14.63
C ASP A 62 4.87 8.56 -16.03
N ASN A 63 4.30 9.76 -16.13
CA ASN A 63 3.70 10.36 -17.32
C ASN A 63 2.52 9.58 -17.95
N LYS A 64 1.95 8.63 -17.25
CA LYS A 64 0.79 7.85 -17.70
C LYS A 64 -0.40 8.09 -16.80
N ASN A 65 -1.57 8.32 -17.39
CA ASN A 65 -2.81 8.50 -16.63
C ASN A 65 -3.29 7.16 -16.10
N LEU A 66 -3.56 7.09 -14.79
CA LEU A 66 -3.95 5.85 -14.09
C LEU A 66 -5.26 5.25 -14.62
N ASP A 67 -6.22 6.09 -15.02
CA ASP A 67 -7.54 5.62 -15.49
C ASP A 67 -7.54 5.19 -16.96
N LYS A 68 -6.56 5.65 -17.75
CA LYS A 68 -6.49 5.43 -19.20
C LYS A 68 -5.47 4.35 -19.62
N THR A 69 -4.73 3.81 -18.68
CA THR A 69 -3.65 2.87 -18.96
C THR A 69 -3.97 1.50 -18.37
N ASP A 70 -3.24 0.47 -18.81
CA ASP A 70 -3.32 -0.87 -18.21
C ASP A 70 -3.05 -0.82 -16.70
N ARG A 71 -4.13 -0.89 -15.91
CA ARG A 71 -4.08 -0.84 -14.45
C ARG A 71 -3.22 -1.93 -13.84
N VAL A 72 -3.20 -3.11 -14.45
CA VAL A 72 -2.42 -4.26 -13.93
C VAL A 72 -0.94 -3.93 -13.93
N SER A 73 -0.44 -3.30 -15.00
CA SER A 73 0.96 -2.84 -15.10
C SER A 73 1.35 -1.85 -14.00
N PHE A 74 0.42 -0.97 -13.57
CA PHE A 74 0.67 -0.05 -12.46
C PHE A 74 0.60 -0.71 -11.11
N LEU A 75 -0.46 -1.49 -10.88
CA LEU A 75 -0.70 -2.13 -9.59
C LEU A 75 0.39 -3.14 -9.22
N SER A 76 1.00 -3.80 -10.21
CA SER A 76 2.14 -4.69 -9.98
C SER A 76 3.37 -4.00 -9.38
N LYS A 77 3.51 -2.68 -9.62
CA LYS A 77 4.62 -1.85 -9.14
C LYS A 77 4.30 -1.06 -7.87
N MET A 78 3.09 -1.22 -7.35
CA MET A 78 2.63 -0.55 -6.15
C MET A 78 2.34 -1.57 -5.05
N ASN A 79 2.39 -1.10 -3.82
CA ASN A 79 1.85 -1.86 -2.71
C ASN A 79 1.32 -0.91 -1.63
N PHE A 80 0.59 -1.49 -0.70
CA PHE A 80 -0.12 -0.77 0.35
C PHE A 80 -0.04 -1.51 1.67
N ALA A 81 0.22 -0.78 2.74
CA ALA A 81 0.11 -1.26 4.11
C ALA A 81 -0.81 -0.34 4.92
N SER A 82 -1.71 -0.96 5.65
CA SER A 82 -2.61 -0.30 6.60
C SER A 82 -2.88 -1.26 7.76
N PRO A 83 -3.01 -0.76 8.99
CA PRO A 83 -3.34 -1.60 10.15
C PRO A 83 -4.72 -2.24 10.05
N TYR A 84 -5.58 -1.72 9.17
CA TYR A 84 -6.94 -2.24 8.95
C TYR A 84 -7.00 -3.40 7.95
N VAL A 85 -5.91 -3.71 7.25
CA VAL A 85 -5.83 -4.85 6.32
C VAL A 85 -5.26 -6.05 7.06
N GLU A 86 -6.15 -6.92 7.53
CA GLU A 86 -5.74 -8.12 8.24
C GLU A 86 -5.23 -9.20 7.28
N LEU A 87 -4.11 -9.83 7.66
CA LEU A 87 -3.62 -11.04 7.01
C LEU A 87 -4.43 -12.26 7.49
N PRO A 88 -4.57 -13.31 6.65
CA PRO A 88 -5.21 -14.57 7.04
C PRO A 88 -4.65 -15.13 8.35
N LYS A 89 -5.43 -15.09 9.43
CA LYS A 89 -5.00 -15.40 10.80
C LYS A 89 -4.57 -16.85 11.00
N ARG A 90 -5.10 -17.78 10.18
CA ARG A 90 -4.82 -19.22 10.26
C ARG A 90 -3.52 -19.64 9.57
N LEU A 91 -3.01 -18.82 8.69
CA LEU A 91 -1.75 -19.07 8.00
C LEU A 91 -0.57 -18.59 8.83
N THR A 92 0.58 -19.24 8.66
CA THR A 92 1.84 -18.76 9.23
C THR A 92 2.27 -17.46 8.53
N VAL A 93 3.19 -16.73 9.15
CA VAL A 93 3.82 -15.56 8.52
C VAL A 93 4.44 -15.93 7.18
N LYS A 94 5.21 -17.02 7.15
CA LYS A 94 5.85 -17.53 5.93
C LYS A 94 4.81 -17.84 4.85
N GLN A 95 3.76 -18.59 5.18
CA GLN A 95 2.68 -18.91 4.23
C GLN A 95 2.00 -17.65 3.67
N ASN A 96 1.72 -16.66 4.53
CA ASN A 96 1.17 -15.38 4.07
C ASN A 96 2.11 -14.71 3.05
N LEU A 97 3.40 -14.60 3.36
CA LEU A 97 4.37 -13.98 2.46
C LEU A 97 4.52 -14.78 1.15
N GLU A 98 4.46 -16.10 1.20
CA GLU A 98 4.48 -16.95 0.01
C GLU A 98 3.27 -16.74 -0.90
N VAL A 99 2.06 -16.66 -0.32
CA VAL A 99 0.83 -16.40 -1.09
C VAL A 99 0.93 -15.07 -1.82
N TYR A 100 1.25 -13.98 -1.09
CA TYR A 100 1.37 -12.67 -1.71
C TYR A 100 2.53 -12.58 -2.70
N GLY A 101 3.68 -13.18 -2.40
CA GLY A 101 4.79 -13.21 -3.32
C GLY A 101 4.47 -13.92 -4.64
N ARG A 102 3.71 -15.03 -4.58
CA ARG A 102 3.22 -15.73 -5.78
C ARG A 102 2.20 -14.90 -6.56
N LEU A 103 1.26 -14.23 -5.87
CA LEU A 103 0.28 -13.35 -6.52
C LEU A 103 0.95 -12.20 -7.29
N TYR A 104 2.07 -11.68 -6.79
CA TYR A 104 2.85 -10.64 -7.46
C TYR A 104 3.89 -11.20 -8.46
N GLY A 105 3.98 -12.51 -8.63
CA GLY A 105 4.94 -13.14 -9.55
C GLY A 105 6.41 -12.95 -9.13
N VAL A 106 6.68 -12.88 -7.83
CA VAL A 106 8.04 -12.67 -7.29
C VAL A 106 8.94 -13.85 -7.64
N LYS A 107 10.01 -13.59 -8.37
CA LYS A 107 11.04 -14.57 -8.68
C LYS A 107 11.92 -14.80 -7.44
N ASN A 108 12.43 -16.03 -7.28
CA ASN A 108 13.29 -16.39 -6.12
C ASN A 108 12.66 -16.03 -4.77
N LEU A 109 11.38 -16.36 -4.60
CA LEU A 109 10.55 -15.93 -3.48
C LEU A 109 11.14 -16.30 -2.11
N GLU A 110 11.72 -17.49 -1.98
CA GLU A 110 12.36 -17.93 -0.72
C GLU A 110 13.50 -17.00 -0.32
N LYS A 111 14.37 -16.65 -1.27
CA LYS A 111 15.44 -15.68 -1.04
C LYS A 111 14.87 -14.33 -0.61
N LYS A 112 13.82 -13.85 -1.28
CA LYS A 112 13.16 -12.58 -0.96
C LYS A 112 12.55 -12.59 0.43
N ILE A 113 11.87 -13.67 0.82
CA ILE A 113 11.32 -13.82 2.18
C ILE A 113 12.44 -13.79 3.23
N ASN A 114 13.55 -14.48 2.98
CA ASN A 114 14.69 -14.48 3.89
C ASN A 114 15.32 -13.09 4.07
N GLU A 115 15.47 -12.32 2.97
CA GLU A 115 15.99 -10.95 3.01
C GLU A 115 15.09 -10.02 3.84
N ILE A 116 13.79 -9.96 3.50
CA ILE A 116 12.82 -9.14 4.21
C ILE A 116 12.69 -9.56 5.68
N SER A 117 12.77 -10.86 5.96
CA SER A 117 12.66 -11.38 7.33
C SER A 117 13.80 -10.93 8.23
N LYS A 118 15.00 -10.77 7.68
CA LYS A 118 16.15 -10.21 8.40
C LYS A 118 16.00 -8.70 8.58
N GLU A 119 15.62 -7.99 7.52
CA GLU A 119 15.49 -6.54 7.49
C GLU A 119 14.45 -6.04 8.51
N LEU A 120 13.32 -6.73 8.63
CA LEU A 120 12.20 -6.36 9.49
C LEU A 120 12.16 -7.13 10.82
N ASP A 121 13.20 -7.91 11.13
CA ASP A 121 13.32 -8.69 12.37
C ASP A 121 12.07 -9.57 12.62
N ILE A 122 11.64 -10.31 11.59
CA ILE A 122 10.49 -11.24 11.67
C ILE A 122 10.89 -12.71 11.56
N LYS A 123 12.20 -13.01 11.43
CA LYS A 123 12.71 -14.36 11.20
C LYS A 123 12.27 -15.35 12.29
N ASN A 124 12.28 -14.91 13.54
CA ASN A 124 12.01 -15.76 14.70
C ASN A 124 10.55 -16.21 14.85
N PHE A 125 9.64 -15.64 14.04
CA PHE A 125 8.22 -15.98 14.08
C PHE A 125 7.61 -16.26 12.69
N LEU A 126 8.45 -16.59 11.70
CA LEU A 126 7.99 -16.98 10.37
C LEU A 126 7.01 -18.17 10.39
N GLU A 127 7.24 -19.13 11.28
CA GLU A 127 6.41 -20.32 11.43
C GLU A 127 5.21 -20.12 12.38
N LYS A 128 5.10 -18.96 13.05
CA LYS A 128 3.93 -18.65 13.88
C LYS A 128 2.75 -18.24 13.01
N LYS A 129 1.54 -18.61 13.45
CA LYS A 129 0.31 -18.11 12.81
C LYS A 129 0.17 -16.61 13.03
N THR A 130 -0.28 -15.89 12.01
CA THR A 130 -0.44 -14.43 12.11
C THR A 130 -1.47 -14.01 13.16
N GLY A 131 -2.44 -14.88 13.47
CA GLY A 131 -3.39 -14.66 14.57
C GLY A 131 -2.77 -14.60 15.96
N GLU A 132 -1.61 -15.24 16.16
CA GLU A 132 -0.91 -15.36 17.45
C GLU A 132 0.10 -14.23 17.71
N LEU A 133 0.28 -13.32 16.75
CA LEU A 133 1.24 -12.25 16.81
C LEU A 133 0.71 -11.06 17.66
N SER A 134 1.64 -10.36 18.33
CA SER A 134 1.35 -9.06 18.93
C SER A 134 1.05 -8.02 17.84
N SER A 135 0.46 -6.87 18.22
CA SER A 135 0.18 -5.77 17.28
C SER A 135 1.44 -5.29 16.55
N GLY A 136 2.54 -5.06 17.28
CA GLY A 136 3.81 -4.65 16.68
C GLY A 136 4.40 -5.72 15.74
N GLN A 137 4.29 -7.02 16.08
CA GLN A 137 4.68 -8.11 15.18
C GLN A 137 3.81 -8.14 13.91
N LYS A 138 2.49 -7.97 14.05
CA LYS A 138 1.56 -7.88 12.90
C LYS A 138 1.93 -6.73 11.97
N ASN A 139 2.27 -5.56 12.52
CA ASN A 139 2.68 -4.41 11.71
C ASN A 139 3.95 -4.71 10.91
N ARG A 140 4.97 -5.33 11.53
CA ARG A 140 6.18 -5.75 10.80
C ARG A 140 5.87 -6.73 9.67
N VAL A 141 4.97 -7.70 9.90
CA VAL A 141 4.55 -8.67 8.87
C VAL A 141 3.75 -7.99 7.76
N THR A 142 2.86 -7.05 8.09
CA THR A 142 2.12 -6.25 7.11
C THR A 142 3.07 -5.42 6.24
N LEU A 143 4.09 -4.82 6.85
CA LEU A 143 5.13 -4.12 6.12
C LEU A 143 5.96 -5.09 5.25
N ALA A 144 6.33 -6.25 5.76
CA ALA A 144 7.03 -7.28 4.99
C ALA A 144 6.23 -7.70 3.74
N LYS A 145 4.92 -7.93 3.92
CA LYS A 145 3.99 -8.21 2.81
C LYS A 145 3.97 -7.08 1.78
N SER A 146 3.97 -5.83 2.22
CA SER A 146 3.91 -4.68 1.32
C SER A 146 5.23 -4.42 0.57
N LEU A 147 6.35 -4.99 1.02
CA LEU A 147 7.66 -4.90 0.37
C LEU A 147 8.00 -6.15 -0.48
N ILE A 148 7.15 -7.17 -0.49
CA ILE A 148 7.46 -8.48 -1.10
C ILE A 148 7.74 -8.39 -2.60
N ASN A 149 7.05 -7.51 -3.31
CA ASN A 149 7.18 -7.31 -4.76
C ASN A 149 8.16 -6.19 -5.15
N ASN A 150 8.97 -5.65 -4.23
CA ASN A 150 9.83 -4.48 -4.45
C ASN A 150 9.08 -3.32 -5.12
N PRO A 151 8.04 -2.78 -4.51
CA PRO A 151 7.21 -1.78 -5.15
C PRO A 151 8.00 -0.49 -5.45
N GLU A 152 7.73 0.12 -6.61
CA GLU A 152 8.25 1.46 -6.96
C GLU A 152 7.51 2.55 -6.15
N ILE A 153 6.27 2.26 -5.75
CA ILE A 153 5.42 3.14 -4.94
C ILE A 153 4.85 2.34 -3.78
N LEU A 154 5.12 2.78 -2.57
CA LEU A 154 4.56 2.22 -1.35
C LEU A 154 3.66 3.25 -0.68
N PHE A 155 2.40 2.89 -0.49
CA PHE A 155 1.45 3.66 0.31
C PHE A 155 1.35 3.09 1.72
N LEU A 156 1.48 3.96 2.71
CA LEU A 156 1.32 3.63 4.12
C LEU A 156 0.18 4.47 4.69
N ASP A 157 -0.87 3.81 5.17
CA ASP A 157 -1.98 4.48 5.86
C ASP A 157 -1.86 4.19 7.35
N GLU A 158 -1.76 5.23 8.15
CA GLU A 158 -1.58 5.16 9.62
C GLU A 158 -0.47 4.19 10.07
N PRO A 159 0.77 4.28 9.54
CA PRO A 159 1.82 3.27 9.78
C PRO A 159 2.25 3.18 11.26
N THR A 160 1.90 4.16 12.07
CA THR A 160 2.26 4.23 13.51
C THR A 160 1.08 3.96 14.45
N ALA A 161 -0.11 3.64 13.94
CA ALA A 161 -1.33 3.50 14.75
C ALA A 161 -1.28 2.41 15.83
N SER A 162 -0.24 1.57 15.84
CA SER A 162 -0.07 0.46 16.79
C SER A 162 1.34 0.38 17.41
N LEU A 163 2.07 1.48 17.37
CA LEU A 163 3.38 1.62 18.03
C LEU A 163 3.22 2.11 19.47
#